data_fbb2f2c75dcc3181afc953e28b49cdea
#
_entry.id   fbb2f2c75dcc3181afc953e28b49cdea
#
_cell.length_a   1.000
_cell.length_b   1.000
_cell.length_c   1.000
_cell.angle_alpha   90.00
_cell.angle_beta   90.00
_cell.angle_gamma   90.00
#
_symmetry.space_group_name_H-M   'P 1'
#
loop_
_entity.id
_entity.type
_entity.pdbx_description
1 polymer ?
#
loop_
_entity_poly.entity_id
_entity_poly.type
_entity_poly.pdbx_seq_one_letter_code
_entity_poly.pdbx_strand_id
1 'polypeptide(L)'
;MKLERWGWYSVLVNVLLACLHGLIAWMSGSLAVFAELVHNLIDLLGAVAVLLGIRLATRKSGAFPYGLYKVESLVAVGLAGLVLLTAYEIARDAVFAPAAQVQAEPWMFVLLFLTTAVPLVFSHFELRAGLAGQSAALVADAREYRVHAFTTGLAIIGLASQWLEMPLDRLAAGLILLVVLKTAWDLLADAMRVLLDASLEPATLTAIRKVIDDDPVVTQLHWLTGRNAGRYRFVETGLSLRASSREQVEHAVQRIEQAVRQAVPHIERVVIQLESATSADIRCALPLADSEGPISEHFGEAPYFVILTLRRDDHSLVERRVVANPYQSLERGKGIRVAEWLVGQKVDVVLSRERLHGRGPAYVFRDAGVALKMTKAQGVEAAVKASLADATAD
;
A
#
# COMPACT_ATOMS: atom_id res chain seq x y z
N MET A 1 -2.26 7.88 21.26
CA MET A 1 -1.60 8.35 22.53
C MET A 1 -0.51 7.42 23.06
N LYS A 2 -0.70 6.09 23.15
CA LYS A 2 0.37 5.21 23.69
C LYS A 2 1.56 5.03 22.72
N LEU A 3 1.34 4.91 21.42
CA LEU A 3 2.38 4.74 20.39
C LEU A 3 3.27 5.98 20.21
N GLU A 4 2.69 7.17 20.29
CA GLU A 4 3.40 8.44 20.20
C GLU A 4 4.44 8.64 21.30
N ARG A 5 4.18 8.10 22.51
CA ARG A 5 5.15 8.11 23.60
C ARG A 5 6.38 7.25 23.32
N TRP A 6 6.21 6.10 22.65
CA TRP A 6 7.31 5.25 22.26
C TRP A 6 8.25 5.96 21.28
N GLY A 7 7.71 6.66 20.29
CA GLY A 7 8.51 7.48 19.37
C GLY A 7 9.34 8.56 20.09
N TRP A 8 8.77 9.23 21.10
CA TRP A 8 9.52 10.20 21.91
C TRP A 8 10.60 9.54 22.77
N TYR A 9 10.34 8.34 23.31
CA TYR A 9 11.35 7.58 24.05
C TYR A 9 12.52 7.15 23.14
N SER A 10 12.22 6.73 21.91
CA SER A 10 13.24 6.41 20.92
C SER A 10 14.11 7.64 20.60
N VAL A 11 13.53 8.80 20.32
CA VAL A 11 14.29 10.04 20.10
C VAL A 11 15.18 10.37 21.32
N LEU A 12 14.67 10.22 22.53
CA LEU A 12 15.46 10.48 23.74
C LEU A 12 16.64 9.50 23.88
N VAL A 13 16.42 8.22 23.58
CA VAL A 13 17.48 7.19 23.59
C VAL A 13 18.55 7.55 22.56
N ASN A 14 18.18 7.89 21.33
CA ASN A 14 19.11 8.26 20.27
C ASN A 14 19.91 9.51 20.59
N VAL A 15 19.31 10.53 21.22
CA VAL A 15 20.04 11.73 21.71
C VAL A 15 21.06 11.33 22.75
N LEU A 16 20.68 10.49 23.73
CA LEU A 16 21.60 10.03 24.77
C LEU A 16 22.76 9.23 24.17
N LEU A 17 22.50 8.32 23.21
CA LEU A 17 23.51 7.56 22.49
C LEU A 17 24.49 8.47 21.75
N ALA A 18 23.99 9.44 20.98
CA ALA A 18 24.84 10.40 20.27
C ALA A 18 25.72 11.21 21.20
N CYS A 19 25.19 11.67 22.36
CA CYS A 19 25.98 12.39 23.35
C CYS A 19 27.10 11.51 23.97
N LEU A 20 26.78 10.27 24.32
CA LEU A 20 27.74 9.34 24.92
C LEU A 20 28.85 8.94 23.93
N HIS A 21 28.47 8.55 22.69
CA HIS A 21 29.44 8.24 21.65
C HIS A 21 30.31 9.46 21.28
N GLY A 22 29.72 10.66 21.24
CA GLY A 22 30.45 11.90 21.00
C GLY A 22 31.50 12.18 22.10
N LEU A 23 31.15 11.99 23.37
CA LEU A 23 32.07 12.13 24.47
C LEU A 23 33.22 11.12 24.38
N ILE A 24 32.92 9.85 24.14
CA ILE A 24 33.95 8.80 24.03
C ILE A 24 34.83 9.04 22.80
N ALA A 25 34.28 9.38 21.65
CA ALA A 25 35.02 9.67 20.42
C ALA A 25 36.03 10.83 20.63
N TRP A 26 35.55 11.92 21.27
CA TRP A 26 36.38 13.09 21.57
C TRP A 26 37.53 12.77 22.54
N MET A 27 37.27 11.99 23.58
CA MET A 27 38.29 11.66 24.61
C MET A 27 39.24 10.55 24.17
N SER A 28 38.75 9.56 23.38
CA SER A 28 39.58 8.42 22.93
C SER A 28 40.40 8.70 21.67
N GLY A 29 39.95 9.63 20.83
CA GLY A 29 40.48 9.81 19.47
C GLY A 29 40.25 8.61 18.55
N SER A 30 39.36 7.66 18.93
CA SER A 30 39.05 6.47 18.15
C SER A 30 38.22 6.83 16.92
N LEU A 31 38.70 6.45 15.72
CA LEU A 31 38.01 6.64 14.46
C LEU A 31 36.76 5.73 14.37
N ALA A 32 36.84 4.53 14.97
CA ALA A 32 35.71 3.61 15.01
C ALA A 32 34.58 4.16 15.86
N VAL A 33 34.86 4.75 17.05
CA VAL A 33 33.81 5.37 17.88
C VAL A 33 33.26 6.64 17.22
N PHE A 34 34.07 7.38 16.49
CA PHE A 34 33.63 8.54 15.70
C PHE A 34 32.69 8.10 14.55
N ALA A 35 33.03 7.01 13.86
CA ALA A 35 32.13 6.45 12.83
C ALA A 35 30.81 6.01 13.39
N GLU A 36 30.76 5.42 14.59
CA GLU A 36 29.53 5.06 15.31
C GLU A 36 28.73 6.29 15.74
N LEU A 37 29.37 7.36 16.20
CA LEU A 37 28.71 8.64 16.47
C LEU A 37 27.99 9.17 15.21
N VAL A 38 28.66 9.13 14.06
CA VAL A 38 28.07 9.58 12.78
C VAL A 38 26.87 8.74 12.44
N HIS A 39 26.92 7.43 12.61
CA HIS A 39 25.78 6.54 12.41
C HIS A 39 24.59 6.94 13.31
N ASN A 40 24.79 7.12 14.61
CA ASN A 40 23.75 7.56 15.54
C ASN A 40 23.16 8.95 15.21
N LEU A 41 23.99 9.88 14.69
CA LEU A 41 23.50 11.20 14.28
C LEU A 41 22.60 11.12 13.04
N ILE A 42 22.88 10.20 12.12
CA ILE A 42 22.02 9.95 10.95
C ILE A 42 20.63 9.54 11.39
N ASP A 43 20.55 8.58 12.31
CA ASP A 43 19.29 8.03 12.77
C ASP A 43 18.47 9.08 13.56
N LEU A 44 19.16 9.86 14.41
CA LEU A 44 18.54 10.99 15.11
C LEU A 44 18.00 12.04 14.14
N LEU A 45 18.78 12.43 13.12
CA LEU A 45 18.36 13.40 12.12
C LEU A 45 17.24 12.87 11.25
N GLY A 46 17.27 11.57 10.91
CA GLY A 46 16.18 10.86 10.23
C GLY A 46 14.87 10.94 11.03
N ALA A 47 14.92 10.63 12.33
CA ALA A 47 13.76 10.72 13.22
C ALA A 47 13.20 12.16 13.32
N VAL A 48 14.08 13.17 13.41
CA VAL A 48 13.67 14.58 13.40
C VAL A 48 13.08 14.99 12.06
N ALA A 49 13.64 14.55 10.93
CA ALA A 49 13.11 14.81 9.60
C ALA A 49 11.69 14.26 9.43
N VAL A 50 11.44 13.04 9.92
CA VAL A 50 10.11 12.42 9.93
C VAL A 50 9.12 13.24 10.77
N LEU A 51 9.51 13.66 11.98
CA LEU A 51 8.66 14.48 12.85
C LEU A 51 8.33 15.85 12.23
N LEU A 52 9.30 16.50 11.59
CA LEU A 52 9.08 17.76 10.88
C LEU A 52 8.22 17.56 9.64
N GLY A 53 8.47 16.49 8.89
CA GLY A 53 7.67 16.10 7.72
C GLY A 53 6.20 15.92 8.08
N ILE A 54 5.91 15.22 9.18
CA ILE A 54 4.54 15.03 9.68
C ILE A 54 3.84 16.36 9.97
N ARG A 55 4.54 17.32 10.59
CA ARG A 55 3.97 18.62 10.95
C ARG A 55 3.80 19.55 9.75
N LEU A 56 4.67 19.46 8.76
CA LEU A 56 4.67 20.33 7.58
C LEU A 56 3.83 19.76 6.44
N ALA A 57 3.75 18.43 6.32
CA ALA A 57 3.09 17.74 5.20
C ALA A 57 1.66 18.21 4.96
N THR A 58 0.88 18.38 6.02
CA THR A 58 -0.54 18.75 5.94
C THR A 58 -0.79 20.25 5.73
N ARG A 59 0.27 21.08 5.77
CA ARG A 59 0.11 22.52 5.54
C ARG A 59 -0.13 22.81 4.07
N LYS A 60 -1.34 23.24 3.75
CA LYS A 60 -1.75 23.70 2.43
C LYS A 60 -1.68 25.23 2.38
N SER A 61 -1.19 25.78 1.27
CA SER A 61 -1.16 27.21 1.00
C SER A 61 -1.47 27.47 -0.46
N GLY A 62 -1.73 28.73 -0.84
CA GLY A 62 -1.95 29.08 -2.24
C GLY A 62 -0.78 28.69 -3.16
N ALA A 63 0.46 28.74 -2.64
CA ALA A 63 1.65 28.32 -3.39
C ALA A 63 1.82 26.79 -3.44
N PHE A 64 1.28 26.05 -2.46
CA PHE A 64 1.39 24.58 -2.34
C PHE A 64 0.00 23.98 -2.09
N PRO A 65 -0.89 23.95 -3.10
CA PRO A 65 -2.28 23.50 -2.95
C PRO A 65 -2.40 22.00 -2.61
N TYR A 66 -1.44 21.20 -3.02
CA TYR A 66 -1.37 19.77 -2.69
C TYR A 66 -0.75 19.49 -1.32
N GLY A 67 -0.19 20.51 -0.62
CA GLY A 67 0.53 20.35 0.63
C GLY A 67 2.04 20.16 0.43
N LEU A 68 2.77 20.07 1.54
CA LEU A 68 4.23 19.97 1.58
C LEU A 68 4.71 18.54 1.85
N TYR A 69 3.99 17.55 1.34
CA TYR A 69 4.27 16.12 1.63
C TYR A 69 5.68 15.65 1.26
N LYS A 70 6.31 16.26 0.22
CA LYS A 70 7.66 15.89 -0.25
C LYS A 70 8.80 16.56 0.50
N VAL A 71 8.52 17.49 1.43
CA VAL A 71 9.57 18.19 2.21
C VAL A 71 10.38 17.21 3.04
N GLU A 72 9.74 16.20 3.64
CA GLU A 72 10.41 15.12 4.37
C GLU A 72 11.49 14.45 3.50
N SER A 73 11.14 14.06 2.27
CA SER A 73 12.07 13.43 1.33
C SER A 73 13.17 14.37 0.88
N LEU A 74 12.89 15.66 0.74
CA LEU A 74 13.90 16.67 0.39
C LEU A 74 14.93 16.82 1.51
N VAL A 75 14.47 16.86 2.77
CA VAL A 75 15.37 16.88 3.96
C VAL A 75 16.18 15.60 4.02
N ALA A 76 15.58 14.43 3.75
CA ALA A 76 16.30 13.16 3.73
C ALA A 76 17.43 13.13 2.67
N VAL A 77 17.23 13.70 1.48
CA VAL A 77 18.28 13.85 0.46
C VAL A 77 19.43 14.73 0.98
N GLY A 78 19.11 15.86 1.62
CA GLY A 78 20.12 16.73 2.23
C GLY A 78 20.95 16.03 3.30
N LEU A 79 20.26 15.25 4.15
CA LEU A 79 20.91 14.46 5.20
C LEU A 79 21.82 13.36 4.61
N ALA A 80 21.31 12.60 3.63
CA ALA A 80 22.12 11.58 2.95
C ALA A 80 23.38 12.17 2.31
N GLY A 81 23.26 13.37 1.70
CA GLY A 81 24.41 14.11 1.16
C GLY A 81 25.44 14.48 2.24
N LEU A 82 24.99 14.98 3.39
CA LEU A 82 25.86 15.31 4.52
C LEU A 82 26.59 14.06 5.04
N VAL A 83 25.86 12.96 5.19
CA VAL A 83 26.41 11.67 5.62
C VAL A 83 27.48 11.17 4.67
N LEU A 84 27.23 11.23 3.35
CA LEU A 84 28.22 10.81 2.34
C LEU A 84 29.49 11.65 2.40
N LEU A 85 29.37 12.96 2.68
CA LEU A 85 30.54 13.84 2.90
C LEU A 85 31.32 13.41 4.14
N THR A 86 30.64 13.18 5.27
CA THR A 86 31.31 12.73 6.50
C THR A 86 31.91 11.33 6.34
N ALA A 87 31.22 10.43 5.63
CA ALA A 87 31.76 9.10 5.30
C ALA A 87 33.05 9.19 4.45
N TYR A 88 33.11 10.13 3.50
CA TYR A 88 34.31 10.39 2.74
C TYR A 88 35.46 10.87 3.65
N GLU A 89 35.22 11.77 4.60
CA GLU A 89 36.24 12.23 5.56
C GLU A 89 36.77 11.08 6.42
N ILE A 90 35.87 10.24 6.96
CA ILE A 90 36.26 9.06 7.74
C ILE A 90 37.10 8.10 6.88
N ALA A 91 36.71 7.84 5.63
CA ALA A 91 37.47 6.99 4.71
C ALA A 91 38.86 7.56 4.43
N ARG A 92 38.93 8.85 4.16
CA ARG A 92 40.18 9.54 3.93
C ARG A 92 41.11 9.43 5.15
N ASP A 93 40.57 9.67 6.35
CA ASP A 93 41.36 9.63 7.57
C ASP A 93 41.80 8.20 7.95
N ALA A 94 40.95 7.21 7.67
CA ALA A 94 41.31 5.81 7.86
C ALA A 94 42.49 5.36 6.97
N VAL A 95 42.60 5.94 5.75
CA VAL A 95 43.66 5.57 4.79
C VAL A 95 44.92 6.44 4.93
N PHE A 96 44.77 7.75 5.05
CA PHE A 96 45.85 8.70 4.89
C PHE A 96 46.29 9.39 6.19
N ALA A 97 45.45 9.44 7.23
CA ALA A 97 45.87 10.07 8.48
C ALA A 97 46.96 9.26 9.18
N PRO A 98 47.91 9.91 9.88
CA PRO A 98 48.84 9.22 10.77
C PRO A 98 48.08 8.35 11.77
N ALA A 99 48.65 7.24 12.20
CA ALA A 99 48.03 6.43 13.24
C ALA A 99 47.91 7.26 14.53
N ALA A 100 46.69 7.69 14.81
CA ALA A 100 46.39 8.33 16.09
C ALA A 100 46.55 7.29 17.21
N GLN A 101 47.17 7.69 18.31
CA GLN A 101 47.19 6.86 19.50
C GLN A 101 45.79 6.90 20.14
N VAL A 102 45.05 5.80 20.01
CA VAL A 102 43.76 5.65 20.66
C VAL A 102 44.00 5.60 22.17
N GLN A 103 43.32 6.47 22.92
CA GLN A 103 43.38 6.48 24.38
C GLN A 103 42.15 5.78 24.94
N ALA A 104 42.33 4.55 25.40
CA ALA A 104 41.23 3.73 25.93
C ALA A 104 41.28 3.62 27.45
N GLU A 105 40.35 4.27 28.11
CA GLU A 105 40.18 4.16 29.55
C GLU A 105 39.08 3.09 29.87
N PRO A 106 39.23 2.32 30.96
CA PRO A 106 38.28 1.24 31.28
C PRO A 106 36.80 1.67 31.36
N TRP A 107 36.53 2.88 31.82
CA TRP A 107 35.16 3.39 31.92
C TRP A 107 34.50 3.60 30.53
N MET A 108 35.27 3.84 29.47
CA MET A 108 34.78 3.98 28.11
C MET A 108 34.13 2.66 27.62
N PHE A 109 34.76 1.52 27.95
CA PHE A 109 34.19 0.20 27.63
C PHE A 109 32.89 -0.05 28.38
N VAL A 110 32.77 0.38 29.63
CA VAL A 110 31.56 0.28 30.42
C VAL A 110 30.46 1.11 29.77
N LEU A 111 30.76 2.33 29.34
CA LEU A 111 29.77 3.17 28.64
C LEU A 111 29.38 2.59 27.29
N LEU A 112 30.30 2.11 26.45
CA LEU A 112 29.98 1.45 25.18
C LEU A 112 29.15 0.19 25.37
N PHE A 113 29.43 -0.58 26.43
CA PHE A 113 28.58 -1.70 26.78
C PHE A 113 27.16 -1.26 27.17
N LEU A 114 27.02 -0.19 27.95
CA LEU A 114 25.72 0.37 28.32
C LEU A 114 24.99 0.93 27.10
N THR A 115 25.68 1.61 26.19
CA THR A 115 25.08 2.14 24.94
C THR A 115 24.64 1.02 24.00
N THR A 116 25.10 -0.21 24.18
CA THR A 116 24.62 -1.40 23.47
C THR A 116 23.48 -2.09 24.22
N ALA A 117 23.67 -2.34 25.51
CA ALA A 117 22.74 -3.13 26.31
C ALA A 117 21.39 -2.43 26.51
N VAL A 118 21.41 -1.12 26.83
CA VAL A 118 20.20 -0.34 27.09
C VAL A 118 19.28 -0.27 25.85
N PRO A 119 19.75 0.10 24.65
CA PRO A 119 18.91 0.08 23.45
C PRO A 119 18.42 -1.31 23.07
N LEU A 120 19.20 -2.37 23.24
CA LEU A 120 18.74 -3.74 23.00
C LEU A 120 17.58 -4.15 23.90
N VAL A 121 17.67 -3.80 25.19
CA VAL A 121 16.56 -4.05 26.13
C VAL A 121 15.35 -3.18 25.75
N PHE A 122 15.56 -1.91 25.42
CA PHE A 122 14.50 -0.99 24.99
C PHE A 122 13.82 -1.51 23.72
N SER A 123 14.60 -1.91 22.72
CA SER A 123 14.09 -2.42 21.44
C SER A 123 13.15 -3.61 21.61
N HIS A 124 13.38 -4.46 22.61
CA HIS A 124 12.50 -5.60 22.89
C HIS A 124 11.08 -5.15 23.31
N PHE A 125 10.98 -4.12 24.13
CA PHE A 125 9.70 -3.56 24.55
C PHE A 125 9.04 -2.76 23.42
N GLU A 126 9.83 -1.98 22.68
CA GLU A 126 9.37 -1.20 21.53
C GLU A 126 8.84 -2.10 20.41
N LEU A 127 9.53 -3.20 20.09
CA LEU A 127 9.06 -4.20 19.12
C LEU A 127 7.69 -4.77 19.52
N ARG A 128 7.52 -5.12 20.81
CA ARG A 128 6.23 -5.61 21.31
C ARG A 128 5.14 -4.55 21.17
N ALA A 129 5.44 -3.29 21.50
CA ALA A 129 4.50 -2.18 21.36
C ALA A 129 4.17 -1.91 19.87
N GLY A 130 5.16 -1.96 18.99
CA GLY A 130 5.01 -1.80 17.55
C GLY A 130 4.13 -2.88 16.92
N LEU A 131 4.36 -4.15 17.28
CA LEU A 131 3.54 -5.29 16.81
C LEU A 131 2.10 -5.21 17.34
N ALA A 132 1.92 -4.92 18.63
CA ALA A 132 0.60 -4.80 19.23
C ALA A 132 -0.20 -3.59 18.68
N GLY A 133 0.49 -2.51 18.33
CA GLY A 133 -0.08 -1.30 17.74
C GLY A 133 -0.11 -1.27 16.20
N GLN A 134 0.35 -2.35 15.53
CA GLN A 134 0.48 -2.43 14.07
C GLN A 134 1.25 -1.24 13.46
N SER A 135 2.27 -0.74 14.18
CA SER A 135 3.11 0.37 13.76
C SER A 135 4.38 -0.15 13.07
N ALA A 136 4.41 -0.08 11.75
CA ALA A 136 5.58 -0.46 10.97
C ALA A 136 6.83 0.38 11.33
N ALA A 137 6.63 1.66 11.68
CA ALA A 137 7.72 2.56 12.09
C ALA A 137 8.41 2.08 13.38
N LEU A 138 7.64 1.78 14.45
CA LEU A 138 8.22 1.27 15.71
C LEU A 138 8.87 -0.10 15.52
N VAL A 139 8.33 -0.96 14.64
CA VAL A 139 8.94 -2.26 14.32
C VAL A 139 10.26 -2.09 13.58
N ALA A 140 10.35 -1.12 12.67
CA ALA A 140 11.58 -0.79 11.96
C ALA A 140 12.64 -0.23 12.91
N ASP A 141 12.29 0.77 13.72
CA ASP A 141 13.15 1.40 14.72
C ASP A 141 13.72 0.36 15.72
N ALA A 142 12.86 -0.51 16.27
CA ALA A 142 13.29 -1.59 17.14
C ALA A 142 14.26 -2.60 16.47
N ARG A 143 14.18 -2.78 15.15
CA ARG A 143 15.15 -3.63 14.41
C ARG A 143 16.48 -2.93 14.21
N GLU A 144 16.47 -1.63 14.05
CA GLU A 144 17.65 -0.80 13.85
C GLU A 144 18.60 -0.87 15.05
N TYR A 145 18.07 -0.91 16.27
CA TYR A 145 18.89 -1.14 17.48
C TYR A 145 19.73 -2.43 17.47
N ARG A 146 19.40 -3.42 16.64
CA ARG A 146 20.24 -4.61 16.46
C ARG A 146 21.45 -4.33 15.56
N VAL A 147 21.30 -3.46 14.58
CA VAL A 147 22.39 -2.97 13.73
C VAL A 147 23.34 -2.16 14.57
N HIS A 148 22.80 -1.25 15.42
CA HIS A 148 23.58 -0.49 16.40
C HIS A 148 24.40 -1.39 17.33
N ALA A 149 23.83 -2.48 17.84
CA ALA A 149 24.56 -3.41 18.68
C ALA A 149 25.76 -4.04 17.97
N PHE A 150 25.65 -4.30 16.67
CA PHE A 150 26.74 -4.81 15.85
C PHE A 150 27.80 -3.74 15.61
N THR A 151 27.44 -2.52 15.23
CA THR A 151 28.37 -1.43 14.94
C THR A 151 29.06 -0.94 16.21
N THR A 152 28.36 -0.83 17.34
CA THR A 152 28.98 -0.53 18.63
C THR A 152 29.92 -1.66 19.09
N GLY A 153 29.61 -2.91 18.79
CA GLY A 153 30.53 -4.04 19.00
C GLY A 153 31.86 -3.86 18.24
N LEU A 154 31.81 -3.43 16.99
CA LEU A 154 33.00 -3.07 16.20
C LEU A 154 33.75 -1.87 16.82
N ALA A 155 33.05 -0.86 17.31
CA ALA A 155 33.65 0.29 17.98
C ALA A 155 34.38 -0.12 19.28
N ILE A 156 33.84 -1.07 20.04
CA ILE A 156 34.51 -1.66 21.21
C ILE A 156 35.81 -2.35 20.81
N ILE A 157 35.79 -3.14 19.72
CA ILE A 157 37.00 -3.79 19.18
C ILE A 157 38.04 -2.73 18.73
N GLY A 158 37.57 -1.68 18.05
CA GLY A 158 38.41 -0.56 17.65
C GLY A 158 39.06 0.12 18.83
N LEU A 159 38.32 0.43 19.89
CA LEU A 159 38.82 1.04 21.10
C LEU A 159 39.86 0.13 21.83
N ALA A 160 39.65 -1.21 21.77
CA ALA A 160 40.59 -2.17 22.36
C ALA A 160 41.93 -2.28 21.59
N SER A 161 42.05 -1.65 20.43
CA SER A 161 43.28 -1.67 19.61
C SER A 161 44.52 -1.24 20.35
N GLN A 162 44.39 -0.30 21.28
CA GLN A 162 45.46 0.16 22.14
C GLN A 162 46.09 -0.97 22.97
N TRP A 163 45.28 -1.89 23.49
CA TRP A 163 45.73 -2.99 24.35
C TRP A 163 46.26 -4.17 23.58
N LEU A 164 45.81 -4.29 22.32
CA LEU A 164 46.14 -5.42 21.43
C LEU A 164 47.35 -5.08 20.50
N GLU A 165 47.86 -3.85 20.53
CA GLU A 165 48.92 -3.36 19.66
C GLU A 165 48.70 -3.62 18.16
N MET A 166 47.39 -3.66 17.76
CA MET A 166 46.97 -3.94 16.40
C MET A 166 46.16 -2.74 15.85
N PRO A 167 46.19 -2.45 14.54
CA PRO A 167 45.46 -1.31 13.95
C PRO A 167 43.97 -1.63 13.79
N LEU A 168 43.33 -2.19 14.83
CA LEU A 168 41.95 -2.63 14.79
C LEU A 168 40.95 -1.47 14.71
N ASP A 169 41.30 -0.29 15.21
CA ASP A 169 40.49 0.91 15.16
C ASP A 169 40.13 1.30 13.72
N ARG A 170 41.12 1.32 12.83
CA ARG A 170 40.95 1.62 11.41
C ARG A 170 40.11 0.55 10.69
N LEU A 171 40.32 -0.73 11.02
CA LEU A 171 39.56 -1.82 10.44
C LEU A 171 38.09 -1.77 10.90
N ALA A 172 37.89 -1.52 12.20
CA ALA A 172 36.54 -1.36 12.74
C ALA A 172 35.86 -0.12 12.13
N ALA A 173 36.52 1.02 12.04
CA ALA A 173 35.99 2.21 11.38
C ALA A 173 35.64 1.95 9.92
N GLY A 174 36.47 1.21 9.18
CA GLY A 174 36.17 0.81 7.80
C GLY A 174 34.91 -0.06 7.67
N LEU A 175 34.71 -1.02 8.59
CA LEU A 175 33.52 -1.86 8.60
C LEU A 175 32.23 -1.08 8.97
N ILE A 176 32.33 -0.20 9.97
CA ILE A 176 31.22 0.70 10.34
C ILE A 176 30.89 1.63 9.17
N LEU A 177 31.91 2.16 8.49
CA LEU A 177 31.75 3.01 7.32
C LEU A 177 30.97 2.33 6.21
N LEU A 178 31.16 1.03 5.96
CA LEU A 178 30.37 0.29 4.97
C LEU A 178 28.89 0.24 5.36
N VAL A 179 28.58 0.07 6.64
CA VAL A 179 27.20 0.13 7.14
C VAL A 179 26.62 1.52 6.95
N VAL A 180 27.37 2.57 7.32
CA VAL A 180 26.96 3.98 7.16
C VAL A 180 26.70 4.33 5.70
N LEU A 181 27.58 3.93 4.78
CA LEU A 181 27.42 4.15 3.33
C LEU A 181 26.17 3.45 2.80
N LYS A 182 25.92 2.22 3.25
CA LYS A 182 24.70 1.49 2.86
C LYS A 182 23.46 2.21 3.35
N THR A 183 23.41 2.61 4.62
CA THR A 183 22.27 3.34 5.20
C THR A 183 22.03 4.66 4.49
N ALA A 184 23.09 5.43 4.21
CA ALA A 184 22.99 6.68 3.47
C ALA A 184 22.48 6.48 2.03
N TRP A 185 22.93 5.41 1.37
CA TRP A 185 22.45 5.06 0.03
C TRP A 185 20.97 4.68 0.04
N ASP A 186 20.55 3.83 0.98
CA ASP A 186 19.16 3.41 1.12
C ASP A 186 18.25 4.62 1.38
N LEU A 187 18.67 5.52 2.30
CA LEU A 187 17.96 6.76 2.59
C LEU A 187 17.83 7.67 1.35
N LEU A 188 18.93 7.82 0.60
CA LEU A 188 18.93 8.61 -0.63
C LEU A 188 18.03 8.00 -1.69
N ALA A 189 18.14 6.69 -1.92
CA ALA A 189 17.35 5.98 -2.91
C ALA A 189 15.84 6.06 -2.60
N ASP A 190 15.44 5.85 -1.35
CA ASP A 190 14.04 5.93 -0.94
C ASP A 190 13.50 7.36 -1.04
N ALA A 191 14.27 8.37 -0.63
CA ALA A 191 13.88 9.76 -0.77
C ALA A 191 13.74 10.16 -2.25
N MET A 192 14.67 9.73 -3.12
CA MET A 192 14.62 9.98 -4.56
C MET A 192 13.43 9.28 -5.21
N ARG A 193 13.08 8.04 -4.82
CA ARG A 193 11.87 7.36 -5.31
C ARG A 193 10.61 8.17 -5.04
N VAL A 194 10.49 8.75 -3.84
CA VAL A 194 9.34 9.60 -3.47
C VAL A 194 9.34 10.91 -4.25
N LEU A 195 10.50 11.56 -4.42
CA LEU A 195 10.62 12.83 -5.15
C LEU A 195 10.31 12.67 -6.65
N LEU A 196 10.71 11.53 -7.24
CA LEU A 196 10.49 11.19 -8.65
C LEU A 196 9.14 10.50 -8.90
N ASP A 197 8.23 10.50 -7.93
CA ASP A 197 6.90 9.89 -8.07
C ASP A 197 6.95 8.41 -8.47
N ALA A 198 7.88 7.64 -7.90
CA ALA A 198 7.94 6.21 -8.13
C ALA A 198 6.63 5.53 -7.73
N SER A 199 6.26 4.50 -8.48
CA SER A 199 5.06 3.70 -8.23
C SER A 199 5.04 3.13 -6.81
N LEU A 200 3.83 2.94 -6.27
CA LEU A 200 3.59 2.18 -5.05
C LEU A 200 4.13 0.76 -5.17
N GLU A 201 4.40 0.15 -4.03
CA GLU A 201 4.82 -1.26 -3.98
C GLU A 201 3.81 -2.18 -4.67
N PRO A 202 4.27 -3.21 -5.42
CA PRO A 202 3.39 -4.13 -6.15
C PRO A 202 2.33 -4.79 -5.26
N ALA A 203 2.68 -5.12 -4.01
CA ALA A 203 1.74 -5.70 -3.04
C ALA A 203 0.59 -4.73 -2.71
N THR A 204 0.89 -3.42 -2.55
CA THR A 204 -0.10 -2.38 -2.29
C THR A 204 -1.03 -2.19 -3.49
N LEU A 205 -0.48 -2.12 -4.71
CA LEU A 205 -1.29 -2.02 -5.93
C LEU A 205 -2.19 -3.24 -6.13
N THR A 206 -1.69 -4.44 -5.83
CA THR A 206 -2.48 -5.68 -5.90
C THR A 206 -3.64 -5.66 -4.90
N ALA A 207 -3.40 -5.18 -3.67
CA ALA A 207 -4.46 -5.04 -2.67
C ALA A 207 -5.56 -4.05 -3.12
N ILE A 208 -5.16 -2.90 -3.68
CA ILE A 208 -6.10 -1.91 -4.21
C ILE A 208 -6.87 -2.48 -5.40
N ARG A 209 -6.19 -3.13 -6.35
CA ARG A 209 -6.82 -3.78 -7.51
C ARG A 209 -7.88 -4.77 -7.07
N LYS A 210 -7.56 -5.63 -6.11
CA LYS A 210 -8.52 -6.60 -5.60
C LYS A 210 -9.78 -5.95 -5.06
N VAL A 211 -9.65 -4.89 -4.26
CA VAL A 211 -10.80 -4.15 -3.71
C VAL A 211 -11.68 -3.56 -4.82
N ILE A 212 -11.06 -3.04 -5.88
CA ILE A 212 -11.79 -2.47 -7.01
C ILE A 212 -12.47 -3.57 -7.83
N ASP A 213 -11.78 -4.67 -8.12
CA ASP A 213 -12.31 -5.77 -8.92
C ASP A 213 -13.43 -6.54 -8.20
N ASP A 214 -13.43 -6.55 -6.86
CA ASP A 214 -14.46 -7.18 -6.02
C ASP A 214 -15.77 -6.36 -5.96
N ASP A 215 -15.78 -5.07 -6.37
CA ASP A 215 -17.01 -4.26 -6.39
C ASP A 215 -17.91 -4.66 -7.56
N PRO A 216 -19.18 -5.04 -7.30
CA PRO A 216 -20.09 -5.59 -8.31
C PRO A 216 -20.48 -4.60 -9.41
N VAL A 217 -20.35 -3.30 -9.17
CA VAL A 217 -20.69 -2.24 -10.14
C VAL A 217 -19.51 -1.95 -11.09
N VAL A 218 -18.30 -2.35 -10.73
CA VAL A 218 -17.12 -2.20 -11.60
C VAL A 218 -17.18 -3.24 -12.73
N THR A 219 -17.27 -2.75 -13.95
CA THR A 219 -17.24 -3.62 -15.15
C THR A 219 -15.84 -3.88 -15.64
N GLN A 220 -14.99 -2.85 -15.57
CA GLN A 220 -13.60 -2.94 -16.03
C GLN A 220 -12.70 -1.95 -15.28
N LEU A 221 -11.52 -2.44 -14.86
CA LEU A 221 -10.40 -1.63 -14.41
C LEU A 221 -9.45 -1.45 -15.60
N HIS A 222 -9.38 -0.24 -16.16
CA HIS A 222 -8.53 0.07 -17.32
C HIS A 222 -7.08 0.25 -16.91
N TRP A 223 -6.85 1.07 -15.91
CA TRP A 223 -5.53 1.32 -15.37
C TRP A 223 -5.61 1.68 -13.88
N LEU A 224 -4.54 1.39 -13.18
CA LEU A 224 -4.33 1.72 -11.78
C LEU A 224 -2.89 2.15 -11.60
N THR A 225 -2.69 3.34 -11.07
CA THR A 225 -1.40 3.86 -10.68
C THR A 225 -1.48 4.49 -9.30
N GLY A 226 -0.34 4.63 -8.67
CA GLY A 226 -0.25 5.29 -7.38
C GLY A 226 1.18 5.62 -7.04
N ARG A 227 1.36 6.62 -6.21
CA ARG A 227 2.67 7.13 -5.79
C ARG A 227 2.68 7.49 -4.32
N ASN A 228 3.87 7.48 -3.73
CA ASN A 228 4.08 8.00 -2.39
C ASN A 228 4.37 9.52 -2.45
N ALA A 229 3.89 10.24 -1.45
CA ALA A 229 4.29 11.61 -1.18
C ALA A 229 4.60 11.72 0.32
N GLY A 230 5.87 11.56 0.69
CA GLY A 230 6.27 11.24 2.05
C GLY A 230 5.58 9.94 2.50
N ARG A 231 4.98 9.95 3.68
CA ARG A 231 4.22 8.81 4.23
C ARG A 231 2.81 8.63 3.64
N TYR A 232 2.33 9.60 2.86
CA TYR A 232 0.99 9.57 2.27
C TYR A 232 1.00 8.95 0.90
N ARG A 233 -0.13 8.35 0.51
CA ARG A 233 -0.32 7.66 -0.77
C ARG A 233 -1.38 8.36 -1.59
N PHE A 234 -1.10 8.54 -2.87
CA PHE A 234 -2.01 9.06 -3.87
C PHE A 234 -2.28 7.95 -4.86
N VAL A 235 -3.55 7.68 -5.14
CA VAL A 235 -4.01 6.62 -6.03
C VAL A 235 -4.85 7.24 -7.13
N GLU A 236 -4.61 6.83 -8.35
CA GLU A 236 -5.34 7.25 -9.53
C GLU A 236 -5.72 6.01 -10.33
N THR A 237 -6.97 5.95 -10.81
CA THR A 237 -7.48 4.79 -11.52
C THR A 237 -8.54 5.15 -12.54
N GLY A 238 -8.55 4.46 -13.68
CA GLY A 238 -9.57 4.52 -14.70
C GLY A 238 -10.50 3.32 -14.59
N LEU A 239 -11.80 3.57 -14.39
CA LEU A 239 -12.82 2.55 -14.20
C LEU A 239 -13.98 2.74 -15.15
N SER A 240 -14.54 1.65 -15.63
CA SER A 240 -15.88 1.62 -16.19
C SER A 240 -16.85 1.05 -15.17
N LEU A 241 -17.94 1.76 -14.94
CA LEU A 241 -18.98 1.38 -13.99
C LEU A 241 -20.29 1.02 -14.72
N ARG A 242 -21.01 0.03 -14.20
CA ARG A 242 -22.37 -0.28 -14.59
C ARG A 242 -23.31 0.56 -13.73
N ALA A 243 -23.68 1.73 -14.22
CA ALA A 243 -24.62 2.60 -13.52
C ALA A 243 -25.51 3.30 -14.54
N SER A 244 -26.80 3.35 -14.25
CA SER A 244 -27.82 3.96 -15.12
C SER A 244 -28.18 5.38 -14.72
N SER A 245 -27.69 5.86 -13.57
CA SER A 245 -27.92 7.23 -13.12
C SER A 245 -26.66 7.84 -12.51
N ARG A 246 -26.58 9.17 -12.54
CA ARG A 246 -25.49 9.93 -11.91
C ARG A 246 -25.37 9.64 -10.41
N GLU A 247 -26.50 9.50 -9.73
CA GLU A 247 -26.53 9.20 -8.29
C GLU A 247 -25.90 7.83 -7.97
N GLN A 248 -26.18 6.81 -8.78
CA GLN A 248 -25.54 5.49 -8.64
C GLN A 248 -24.03 5.54 -8.85
N VAL A 249 -23.57 6.35 -9.82
CA VAL A 249 -22.13 6.58 -10.05
C VAL A 249 -21.48 7.22 -8.83
N GLU A 250 -22.08 8.28 -8.28
CA GLU A 250 -21.55 8.99 -7.11
C GLU A 250 -21.47 8.05 -5.89
N HIS A 251 -22.49 7.25 -5.64
CA HIS A 251 -22.47 6.24 -4.57
C HIS A 251 -21.41 5.15 -4.78
N ALA A 252 -21.24 4.65 -6.00
CA ALA A 252 -20.24 3.64 -6.32
C ALA A 252 -18.83 4.19 -6.11
N VAL A 253 -18.55 5.40 -6.60
CA VAL A 253 -17.26 6.09 -6.43
C VAL A 253 -16.93 6.26 -4.94
N GLN A 254 -17.88 6.75 -4.13
CA GLN A 254 -17.69 6.93 -2.69
C GLN A 254 -17.41 5.60 -1.97
N ARG A 255 -18.16 4.55 -2.32
CA ARG A 255 -17.96 3.21 -1.74
C ARG A 255 -16.59 2.65 -2.06
N ILE A 256 -16.17 2.72 -3.35
CA ILE A 256 -14.86 2.24 -3.79
C ILE A 256 -13.73 3.04 -3.10
N GLU A 257 -13.85 4.38 -3.05
CA GLU A 257 -12.88 5.21 -2.34
C GLU A 257 -12.74 4.82 -0.87
N GLN A 258 -13.86 4.61 -0.19
CA GLN A 258 -13.86 4.19 1.22
C GLN A 258 -13.26 2.79 1.40
N ALA A 259 -13.56 1.85 0.54
CA ALA A 259 -13.00 0.49 0.58
C ALA A 259 -11.48 0.50 0.36
N VAL A 260 -10.98 1.30 -0.59
CA VAL A 260 -9.54 1.49 -0.83
C VAL A 260 -8.85 2.10 0.40
N ARG A 261 -9.46 3.11 1.04
CA ARG A 261 -8.94 3.73 2.27
C ARG A 261 -8.91 2.77 3.46
N GLN A 262 -9.85 1.82 3.53
CA GLN A 262 -9.88 0.78 4.57
C GLN A 262 -8.84 -0.30 4.34
N ALA A 263 -8.61 -0.68 3.09
CA ALA A 263 -7.66 -1.73 2.72
C ALA A 263 -6.19 -1.28 2.82
N VAL A 264 -5.91 0.00 2.57
CA VAL A 264 -4.54 0.54 2.53
C VAL A 264 -4.44 1.76 3.43
N PRO A 265 -3.51 1.76 4.42
CA PRO A 265 -3.34 2.90 5.32
C PRO A 265 -2.71 4.11 4.61
N HIS A 266 -2.97 5.30 5.18
CA HIS A 266 -2.39 6.58 4.74
C HIS A 266 -2.73 6.98 3.28
N ILE A 267 -3.85 6.54 2.74
CA ILE A 267 -4.38 7.06 1.48
C ILE A 267 -4.88 8.50 1.70
N GLU A 268 -4.19 9.47 1.15
CA GLU A 268 -4.59 10.89 1.19
C GLU A 268 -5.66 11.17 0.14
N ARG A 269 -5.48 10.64 -1.07
CA ARG A 269 -6.38 10.91 -2.18
C ARG A 269 -6.54 9.70 -3.09
N VAL A 270 -7.78 9.46 -3.49
CA VAL A 270 -8.14 8.54 -4.58
C VAL A 270 -8.79 9.38 -5.67
N VAL A 271 -8.27 9.31 -6.88
CA VAL A 271 -8.88 9.92 -8.07
C VAL A 271 -9.40 8.80 -8.94
N ILE A 272 -10.71 8.79 -9.17
CA ILE A 272 -11.36 7.81 -10.03
C ILE A 272 -11.80 8.55 -11.29
N GLN A 273 -11.17 8.21 -12.40
CA GLN A 273 -11.58 8.65 -13.72
C GLN A 273 -12.57 7.62 -14.27
N LEU A 274 -13.75 8.10 -14.62
CA LEU A 274 -14.75 7.24 -15.24
C LEU A 274 -14.53 7.22 -16.75
N GLU A 275 -14.37 6.02 -17.26
CA GLU A 275 -14.26 5.76 -18.68
C GLU A 275 -15.56 5.11 -19.16
N SER A 276 -16.01 5.51 -20.36
CA SER A 276 -17.16 4.88 -20.95
C SER A 276 -16.88 3.39 -21.15
N ALA A 277 -17.77 2.54 -20.64
CA ALA A 277 -17.67 1.11 -20.86
C ALA A 277 -17.91 0.82 -22.35
N THR A 278 -16.89 0.88 -23.15
CA THR A 278 -16.85 0.22 -24.45
C THR A 278 -16.50 -1.26 -24.23
N SER A 279 -17.31 -1.95 -23.41
CA SER A 279 -17.26 -3.41 -23.46
C SER A 279 -17.67 -3.80 -24.87
N ALA A 280 -16.75 -4.41 -25.61
CA ALA A 280 -17.04 -4.95 -26.93
C ALA A 280 -18.18 -5.95 -26.89
N ASP A 281 -18.50 -6.47 -25.70
CA ASP A 281 -19.47 -7.54 -25.47
C ASP A 281 -20.57 -7.13 -24.50
N ILE A 282 -21.76 -7.70 -24.67
CA ILE A 282 -22.92 -7.60 -23.77
C ILE A 282 -23.22 -8.99 -23.22
N ARG A 283 -23.37 -9.13 -21.89
CA ARG A 283 -23.78 -10.38 -21.27
C ARG A 283 -25.28 -10.37 -20.97
N CYS A 284 -26.00 -11.29 -21.59
CA CYS A 284 -27.43 -11.48 -21.38
C CYS A 284 -27.68 -12.76 -20.58
N ALA A 285 -28.52 -12.70 -19.55
CA ALA A 285 -28.97 -13.89 -18.82
C ALA A 285 -30.47 -14.13 -19.01
N LEU A 286 -30.84 -15.42 -19.19
CA LEU A 286 -32.21 -15.86 -19.32
C LEU A 286 -32.43 -17.09 -18.45
N PRO A 287 -33.56 -17.16 -17.70
CA PRO A 287 -33.94 -18.35 -16.95
C PRO A 287 -34.42 -19.45 -17.91
N LEU A 288 -34.00 -20.69 -17.70
CA LEU A 288 -34.41 -21.85 -18.52
C LEU A 288 -35.22 -22.85 -17.68
N ALA A 289 -36.17 -23.51 -18.33
CA ALA A 289 -36.95 -24.58 -17.72
C ALA A 289 -36.19 -25.91 -17.58
N ASP A 290 -35.23 -26.16 -18.47
CA ASP A 290 -34.23 -27.22 -18.38
C ASP A 290 -32.92 -26.77 -19.06
N SER A 291 -31.89 -27.61 -19.09
CA SER A 291 -30.54 -27.25 -19.61
C SER A 291 -30.51 -26.87 -21.10
N GLU A 292 -31.45 -27.36 -21.89
CA GLU A 292 -31.58 -27.09 -23.34
C GLU A 292 -32.98 -26.59 -23.72
N GLY A 293 -33.85 -26.40 -22.74
CA GLY A 293 -35.26 -26.12 -22.90
C GLY A 293 -35.63 -24.66 -23.14
N PRO A 294 -36.96 -24.40 -23.14
CA PRO A 294 -37.47 -23.05 -23.32
C PRO A 294 -37.20 -22.15 -22.12
N ILE A 295 -37.41 -20.85 -22.33
CA ILE A 295 -37.31 -19.85 -21.25
C ILE A 295 -38.36 -20.14 -20.19
N SER A 296 -37.93 -20.23 -18.92
CA SER A 296 -38.77 -20.46 -17.77
C SER A 296 -39.76 -19.32 -17.56
N GLU A 297 -40.99 -19.69 -17.13
CA GLU A 297 -42.04 -18.71 -16.76
C GLU A 297 -41.70 -18.02 -15.41
N HIS A 298 -40.94 -18.68 -14.53
CA HIS A 298 -40.59 -18.20 -13.21
C HIS A 298 -39.08 -17.92 -13.13
N PHE A 299 -38.75 -16.71 -12.74
CA PHE A 299 -37.34 -16.27 -12.65
C PHE A 299 -36.58 -16.96 -11.51
N GLY A 300 -37.13 -16.87 -10.28
CA GLY A 300 -36.44 -17.38 -9.08
C GLY A 300 -36.43 -18.90 -8.95
N GLU A 301 -37.38 -19.59 -9.62
CA GLU A 301 -37.57 -21.04 -9.56
C GLU A 301 -36.94 -21.78 -10.74
N ALA A 302 -36.44 -21.04 -11.73
CA ALA A 302 -35.78 -21.63 -12.90
C ALA A 302 -34.61 -22.52 -12.47
N PRO A 303 -34.54 -23.79 -12.95
CA PRO A 303 -33.45 -24.70 -12.58
C PRO A 303 -32.13 -24.34 -13.21
N TYR A 304 -32.15 -23.66 -14.34
CA TYR A 304 -30.93 -23.23 -15.05
C TYR A 304 -31.06 -21.80 -15.52
N PHE A 305 -29.87 -21.21 -15.79
CA PHE A 305 -29.72 -19.92 -16.47
C PHE A 305 -28.77 -20.10 -17.64
N VAL A 306 -29.14 -19.56 -18.79
CA VAL A 306 -28.19 -19.37 -19.91
C VAL A 306 -27.61 -17.96 -19.81
N ILE A 307 -26.30 -17.87 -19.86
CA ILE A 307 -25.56 -16.61 -19.95
C ILE A 307 -24.92 -16.58 -21.35
N LEU A 308 -25.32 -15.59 -22.14
CA LEU A 308 -24.84 -15.35 -23.48
C LEU A 308 -23.93 -14.14 -23.47
N THR A 309 -22.75 -14.28 -24.03
CA THR A 309 -21.85 -13.16 -24.35
C THR A 309 -22.01 -12.82 -25.81
N LEU A 310 -22.50 -11.63 -26.11
CA LEU A 310 -22.78 -11.16 -27.46
C LEU A 310 -21.88 -9.96 -27.75
N ARG A 311 -21.32 -9.88 -28.97
CA ARG A 311 -20.60 -8.70 -29.41
C ARG A 311 -21.55 -7.50 -29.51
N ARG A 312 -21.12 -6.32 -29.08
CA ARG A 312 -21.99 -5.13 -28.98
C ARG A 312 -22.31 -4.50 -30.35
N ASP A 313 -21.42 -4.63 -31.31
CA ASP A 313 -21.49 -4.01 -32.64
C ASP A 313 -22.48 -4.74 -33.58
N ASP A 314 -22.43 -6.06 -33.62
CA ASP A 314 -23.22 -6.90 -34.53
C ASP A 314 -24.13 -7.92 -33.83
N HIS A 315 -24.10 -7.94 -32.49
CA HIS A 315 -24.82 -8.87 -31.62
C HIS A 315 -24.55 -10.36 -31.93
N SER A 316 -23.39 -10.63 -32.55
CA SER A 316 -22.97 -12.01 -32.80
C SER A 316 -22.68 -12.73 -31.49
N LEU A 317 -23.03 -14.02 -31.43
CA LEU A 317 -22.78 -14.85 -30.25
C LEU A 317 -21.29 -15.17 -30.12
N VAL A 318 -20.66 -14.74 -29.01
CA VAL A 318 -19.27 -15.05 -28.68
C VAL A 318 -19.19 -16.29 -27.81
N GLU A 319 -20.05 -16.39 -26.80
CA GLU A 319 -20.05 -17.49 -25.83
C GLU A 319 -21.47 -17.81 -25.36
N ARG A 320 -21.77 -19.12 -25.19
CA ARG A 320 -22.98 -19.60 -24.55
C ARG A 320 -22.62 -20.49 -23.38
N ARG A 321 -23.05 -20.14 -22.18
CA ARG A 321 -22.84 -20.92 -20.97
C ARG A 321 -24.15 -21.17 -20.26
N VAL A 322 -24.46 -22.43 -19.98
CA VAL A 322 -25.64 -22.83 -19.16
C VAL A 322 -25.13 -23.18 -17.77
N VAL A 323 -25.78 -22.62 -16.76
CA VAL A 323 -25.37 -22.75 -15.34
C VAL A 323 -26.60 -23.15 -14.52
N ALA A 324 -26.44 -24.14 -13.63
CA ALA A 324 -27.51 -24.52 -12.71
C ALA A 324 -27.76 -23.40 -11.69
N ASN A 325 -29.00 -23.19 -11.32
CA ASN A 325 -29.41 -22.23 -10.31
C ASN A 325 -29.02 -22.75 -8.91
N PRO A 326 -28.02 -22.13 -8.23
CA PRO A 326 -27.57 -22.57 -6.93
C PRO A 326 -28.59 -22.34 -5.79
N TYR A 327 -29.66 -21.57 -6.07
CA TYR A 327 -30.66 -21.17 -5.08
C TYR A 327 -32.04 -21.76 -5.33
N GLN A 328 -32.16 -22.75 -6.22
CA GLN A 328 -33.45 -23.39 -6.55
C GLN A 328 -34.14 -24.01 -5.34
N SER A 329 -33.35 -24.56 -4.40
CA SER A 329 -33.89 -25.26 -3.21
C SER A 329 -34.31 -24.34 -2.04
N LEU A 330 -34.07 -23.04 -2.12
CA LEU A 330 -34.45 -22.11 -1.05
C LEU A 330 -35.98 -22.02 -0.93
N GLU A 331 -36.49 -21.95 0.29
CA GLU A 331 -37.95 -21.79 0.50
C GLU A 331 -38.41 -20.35 0.29
N ARG A 332 -37.60 -19.35 0.65
CA ARG A 332 -37.95 -17.92 0.58
C ARG A 332 -36.79 -17.09 0.02
N GLY A 333 -37.14 -15.99 -0.66
CA GLY A 333 -36.15 -15.03 -1.15
C GLY A 333 -35.35 -15.49 -2.37
N LYS A 334 -35.69 -16.60 -3.03
CA LYS A 334 -34.98 -17.16 -4.19
C LYS A 334 -34.65 -16.11 -5.23
N GLY A 335 -35.63 -15.32 -5.64
CA GLY A 335 -35.45 -14.33 -6.70
C GLY A 335 -34.39 -13.27 -6.37
N ILE A 336 -34.31 -12.83 -5.09
CA ILE A 336 -33.25 -11.86 -4.65
C ILE A 336 -31.91 -12.51 -4.73
N ARG A 337 -31.74 -13.75 -4.20
CA ARG A 337 -30.45 -14.46 -4.22
C ARG A 337 -29.96 -14.78 -5.63
N VAL A 338 -30.91 -15.14 -6.51
CA VAL A 338 -30.61 -15.34 -7.94
C VAL A 338 -30.17 -14.04 -8.59
N ALA A 339 -30.82 -12.91 -8.28
CA ALA A 339 -30.45 -11.62 -8.82
C ALA A 339 -29.02 -11.21 -8.34
N GLU A 340 -28.71 -11.33 -7.04
CA GLU A 340 -27.39 -11.10 -6.49
C GLU A 340 -26.31 -11.98 -7.16
N TRP A 341 -26.63 -13.24 -7.38
CA TRP A 341 -25.74 -14.18 -8.05
C TRP A 341 -25.49 -13.81 -9.52
N LEU A 342 -26.52 -13.44 -10.27
CA LEU A 342 -26.39 -12.98 -11.65
C LEU A 342 -25.58 -11.68 -11.77
N VAL A 343 -25.75 -10.75 -10.82
CA VAL A 343 -24.90 -9.55 -10.71
C VAL A 343 -23.43 -9.95 -10.52
N GLY A 344 -23.16 -10.93 -9.67
CA GLY A 344 -21.80 -11.49 -9.49
C GLY A 344 -21.24 -12.17 -10.75
N GLN A 345 -22.09 -12.66 -11.67
CA GLN A 345 -21.69 -13.16 -12.99
C GLN A 345 -21.44 -12.03 -14.02
N LYS A 346 -21.53 -10.76 -13.60
CA LYS A 346 -21.34 -9.56 -14.43
C LYS A 346 -22.26 -9.51 -15.66
N VAL A 347 -23.53 -9.83 -15.44
CA VAL A 347 -24.59 -9.78 -16.49
C VAL A 347 -25.02 -8.33 -16.72
N ASP A 348 -25.18 -7.91 -17.98
CA ASP A 348 -25.64 -6.56 -18.37
C ASP A 348 -27.15 -6.46 -18.55
N VAL A 349 -27.75 -7.53 -19.06
CA VAL A 349 -29.17 -7.60 -19.36
C VAL A 349 -29.76 -8.90 -18.85
N VAL A 350 -30.90 -8.82 -18.19
CA VAL A 350 -31.70 -10.00 -17.82
C VAL A 350 -33.01 -9.96 -18.61
N LEU A 351 -33.25 -11.03 -19.34
CA LEU A 351 -34.54 -11.23 -20.05
C LEU A 351 -35.39 -12.23 -19.29
N SER A 352 -36.61 -11.87 -18.94
CA SER A 352 -37.53 -12.74 -18.19
C SER A 352 -38.92 -12.69 -18.79
N ARG A 353 -39.62 -13.83 -18.75
CA ARG A 353 -41.05 -13.90 -19.05
C ARG A 353 -41.91 -13.42 -17.89
N GLU A 354 -41.37 -13.52 -16.66
CA GLU A 354 -42.01 -13.05 -15.43
C GLU A 354 -41.89 -11.54 -15.29
N ARG A 355 -42.98 -10.88 -14.88
CA ARG A 355 -42.93 -9.44 -14.54
C ARG A 355 -42.29 -9.24 -13.18
N LEU A 356 -41.04 -8.81 -13.15
CA LEU A 356 -40.25 -8.60 -11.93
C LEU A 356 -40.32 -7.17 -11.39
N HIS A 357 -40.88 -6.21 -12.13
CA HIS A 357 -41.00 -4.81 -11.69
C HIS A 357 -41.79 -4.71 -10.36
N GLY A 358 -41.20 -3.97 -9.39
CA GLY A 358 -41.74 -3.81 -8.04
C GLY A 358 -41.48 -4.98 -7.10
N ARG A 359 -40.74 -6.01 -7.52
CA ARG A 359 -40.33 -7.15 -6.70
C ARG A 359 -38.88 -7.08 -6.32
N GLY A 360 -38.44 -7.83 -5.29
CA GLY A 360 -37.07 -7.84 -4.76
C GLY A 360 -35.97 -7.92 -5.81
N PRO A 361 -36.00 -8.83 -6.79
CA PRO A 361 -35.00 -8.93 -7.84
C PRO A 361 -34.78 -7.64 -8.66
N ALA A 362 -35.87 -6.90 -8.95
CA ALA A 362 -35.79 -5.68 -9.74
C ALA A 362 -35.02 -4.57 -9.01
N TYR A 363 -35.08 -4.53 -7.68
CA TYR A 363 -34.28 -3.57 -6.89
C TYR A 363 -32.79 -3.92 -6.95
N VAL A 364 -32.46 -5.21 -6.82
CA VAL A 364 -31.05 -5.69 -6.93
C VAL A 364 -30.47 -5.34 -8.31
N PHE A 365 -31.20 -5.63 -9.38
CA PHE A 365 -30.73 -5.33 -10.74
C PHE A 365 -30.61 -3.82 -10.99
N ARG A 366 -31.56 -3.03 -10.52
CA ARG A 366 -31.51 -1.57 -10.64
C ARG A 366 -30.30 -1.00 -9.91
N ASP A 367 -30.05 -1.45 -8.67
CA ASP A 367 -28.90 -0.97 -7.89
C ASP A 367 -27.56 -1.38 -8.52
N ALA A 368 -27.51 -2.52 -9.21
CA ALA A 368 -26.34 -3.00 -9.92
C ALA A 368 -26.25 -2.52 -11.39
N GLY A 369 -27.16 -1.66 -11.85
CA GLY A 369 -27.17 -1.14 -13.23
C GLY A 369 -27.45 -2.21 -14.30
N VAL A 370 -28.07 -3.36 -13.93
CA VAL A 370 -28.44 -4.42 -14.85
C VAL A 370 -29.81 -4.10 -15.47
N ALA A 371 -29.88 -4.08 -16.79
CA ALA A 371 -31.14 -3.86 -17.50
C ALA A 371 -32.06 -5.08 -17.37
N LEU A 372 -33.28 -4.85 -16.90
CA LEU A 372 -34.30 -5.89 -16.81
C LEU A 372 -35.34 -5.67 -17.89
N LYS A 373 -35.44 -6.62 -18.84
CA LYS A 373 -36.40 -6.57 -19.97
C LYS A 373 -37.31 -7.75 -19.94
N MET A 374 -38.59 -7.53 -20.32
CA MET A 374 -39.55 -8.58 -20.50
C MET A 374 -39.49 -9.18 -21.91
N THR A 375 -39.63 -10.49 -22.00
CA THR A 375 -39.77 -11.18 -23.27
C THR A 375 -41.01 -12.06 -23.29
N LYS A 376 -41.67 -12.16 -24.46
CA LYS A 376 -42.77 -13.10 -24.71
C LYS A 376 -42.29 -14.33 -25.47
N ALA A 377 -41.03 -14.32 -25.95
CA ALA A 377 -40.49 -15.43 -26.71
C ALA A 377 -40.27 -16.67 -25.81
N GLN A 378 -40.48 -17.84 -26.37
CA GLN A 378 -40.22 -19.12 -25.71
C GLN A 378 -38.77 -19.58 -25.93
N GLY A 379 -38.19 -19.23 -27.08
CA GLY A 379 -36.81 -19.59 -27.44
C GLY A 379 -35.80 -18.50 -27.08
N VAL A 380 -34.58 -18.91 -26.68
CA VAL A 380 -33.49 -18.03 -26.27
C VAL A 380 -33.07 -17.06 -27.38
N GLU A 381 -32.84 -17.59 -28.60
CA GLU A 381 -32.41 -16.78 -29.75
C GLU A 381 -33.46 -15.73 -30.16
N ALA A 382 -34.75 -16.12 -30.18
CA ALA A 382 -35.85 -15.21 -30.49
C ALA A 382 -35.98 -14.09 -29.44
N ALA A 383 -35.78 -14.40 -28.15
CA ALA A 383 -35.84 -13.44 -27.07
C ALA A 383 -34.69 -12.39 -27.16
N VAL A 384 -33.50 -12.87 -27.44
CA VAL A 384 -32.33 -12.00 -27.58
C VAL A 384 -32.50 -11.08 -28.78
N LYS A 385 -32.85 -11.62 -29.94
CA LYS A 385 -33.08 -10.85 -31.18
C LYS A 385 -34.15 -9.77 -31.03
N ALA A 386 -35.26 -10.09 -30.37
CA ALA A 386 -36.33 -9.13 -30.08
C ALA A 386 -35.85 -8.01 -29.11
N SER A 387 -35.15 -8.39 -28.04
CA SER A 387 -34.69 -7.44 -27.02
C SER A 387 -33.63 -6.45 -27.53
N LEU A 388 -32.82 -6.85 -28.51
CA LEU A 388 -31.77 -6.04 -29.10
C LEU A 388 -32.27 -5.12 -30.21
N ALA A 389 -33.34 -5.54 -30.95
CA ALA A 389 -34.00 -4.69 -31.92
C ALA A 389 -34.66 -3.44 -31.29
N ASP A 390 -35.16 -3.55 -30.05
CA ASP A 390 -35.74 -2.42 -29.29
C ASP A 390 -34.66 -1.43 -28.78
N ALA A 391 -33.39 -1.82 -28.73
CA ALA A 391 -32.29 -0.93 -28.25
C ALA A 391 -31.76 0.00 -29.34
N THR A 392 -32.13 -0.18 -30.61
CA THR A 392 -31.77 0.70 -31.73
C THR A 392 -32.81 1.77 -32.04
N ALA A 393 -33.93 1.81 -31.27
CA ALA A 393 -35.07 2.69 -31.51
C ALA A 393 -35.18 3.87 -30.48
N ASP A 394 -34.29 3.94 -29.46
CA ASP A 394 -34.14 5.03 -28.52
C ASP A 394 -32.75 5.68 -28.72
#